data_c52d41613390c5e113a13f54ae329e8a
#
_entry.id   c52d41613390c5e113a13f54ae329e8a
#
_cell.length_a   1.000
_cell.length_b   1.000
_cell.length_c   1.000
_cell.angle_alpha   90.00
_cell.angle_beta   90.00
_cell.angle_gamma   90.00
#
_symmetry.space_group_name_H-M   'P 1'
#
loop_
_entity.id
_entity.type
_entity.pdbx_description
1 polymer ?
#
loop_
_entity_poly.entity_id
_entity_poly.type
_entity_poly.pdbx_seq_one_letter_code
_entity_poly.pdbx_strand_id
1 'polypeptide(L)'
;MGEVPGLDRLSRVTRNLILLARTGSHHAAEDPLLLVVQSARRLPRHLRTPVARLIALGSAGHPGLRPALAQFVSDRPDDAATLLGRATPPRTAVGRRLAGELAVHLGHPESIPGGLTATPAVTQARWAWRRGDISVAIQLAGSSTAGHRYGARLVSERAMMQPGFRLPSNEGHAGWEPARRGAGPRALHVLTNSLPHTSSGYTIRSHAVLRALLAEGIEVEAVTRIGYPVTVGRPLARAVDVVDGVRYRRVLADGAARTPVERLQQMVAQTLTIAEDFRPTVLHTTTNYSNALVTEAVARTLGLPWVYEVRGQLERTWLASLPVGDRAAGAASARYALLRAKET
;
A
#
# COMPACT_ATOMS: atom_id res chain seq x y z
N MET A 1 -24.88 26.95 19.35
CA MET A 1 -23.74 27.67 18.74
C MET A 1 -23.56 27.02 17.37
N GLY A 2 -24.08 27.67 16.32
CA GLY A 2 -24.13 27.09 14.97
C GLY A 2 -22.74 26.99 14.37
N GLU A 3 -22.30 25.78 14.03
CA GLU A 3 -21.08 25.54 13.26
C GLU A 3 -21.22 26.17 11.87
N VAL A 4 -20.26 27.00 11.50
CA VAL A 4 -20.21 27.64 10.18
C VAL A 4 -19.72 26.59 9.16
N PRO A 5 -20.56 26.11 8.22
CA PRO A 5 -20.24 24.98 7.34
C PRO A 5 -18.99 25.15 6.46
N GLY A 6 -18.54 26.40 6.28
CA GLY A 6 -17.36 26.75 5.49
C GLY A 6 -16.03 26.51 6.20
N LEU A 7 -15.94 26.78 7.50
CA LEU A 7 -14.70 26.62 8.28
C LEU A 7 -14.34 25.14 8.46
N ASP A 8 -15.33 24.29 8.65
CA ASP A 8 -15.12 22.84 8.78
C ASP A 8 -14.64 22.19 7.46
N ARG A 9 -15.07 22.71 6.32
CA ARG A 9 -14.59 22.26 5.01
C ARG A 9 -13.12 22.66 4.77
N LEU A 10 -12.74 23.88 5.14
CA LEU A 10 -11.36 24.36 4.99
C LEU A 10 -10.39 23.60 5.92
N SER A 11 -10.73 23.40 7.18
CA SER A 11 -9.91 22.67 8.14
C SER A 11 -9.69 21.20 7.69
N ARG A 12 -10.72 20.56 7.15
CA ARG A 12 -10.63 19.21 6.58
C ARG A 12 -9.71 19.13 5.36
N VAL A 13 -9.86 20.05 4.41
CA VAL A 13 -9.00 20.09 3.21
C VAL A 13 -7.55 20.31 3.61
N THR A 14 -7.29 21.25 4.52
CA THR A 14 -5.94 21.51 5.03
C THR A 14 -5.33 20.28 5.68
N ARG A 15 -6.05 19.57 6.55
CA ARG A 15 -5.60 18.33 7.18
C ARG A 15 -5.27 17.25 6.12
N ASN A 16 -6.14 17.07 5.14
CA ASN A 16 -5.92 16.10 4.07
C ASN A 16 -4.72 16.45 3.19
N LEU A 17 -4.49 17.74 2.91
CA LEU A 17 -3.30 18.19 2.21
C LEU A 17 -2.03 18.00 3.03
N ILE A 18 -2.07 18.21 4.34
CA ILE A 18 -0.96 17.90 5.25
C ILE A 18 -0.66 16.41 5.23
N LEU A 19 -1.68 15.54 5.29
CA LEU A 19 -1.53 14.09 5.19
C LEU A 19 -0.88 13.69 3.86
N LEU A 20 -1.32 14.26 2.73
CA LEU A 20 -0.71 14.03 1.41
C LEU A 20 0.75 14.51 1.38
N ALA A 21 1.02 15.71 1.85
CA ALA A 21 2.35 16.29 1.88
C ALA A 21 3.30 15.45 2.74
N ARG A 22 2.88 15.04 3.94
CA ARG A 22 3.67 14.17 4.82
C ARG A 22 3.88 12.79 4.22
N THR A 23 2.85 12.17 3.64
CA THR A 23 3.00 10.88 2.96
C THR A 23 3.94 11.00 1.76
N GLY A 24 3.78 12.03 0.94
CA GLY A 24 4.66 12.34 -0.19
C GLY A 24 6.10 12.61 0.24
N SER A 25 6.32 13.40 1.31
CA SER A 25 7.65 13.69 1.84
C SER A 25 8.34 12.44 2.41
N HIS A 26 7.59 11.52 3.03
CA HIS A 26 8.13 10.24 3.48
C HIS A 26 8.64 9.40 2.29
N HIS A 27 7.83 9.28 1.23
CA HIS A 27 8.24 8.57 0.02
C HIS A 27 9.39 9.28 -0.71
N ALA A 28 9.36 10.61 -0.78
CA ALA A 28 10.47 11.40 -1.36
C ALA A 28 11.75 11.27 -0.53
N ALA A 29 11.65 11.21 0.80
CA ALA A 29 12.79 11.03 1.68
C ALA A 29 13.34 9.59 1.69
N GLU A 30 12.49 8.58 1.39
CA GLU A 30 12.96 7.22 1.15
C GLU A 30 13.66 7.13 -0.20
N ASP A 31 13.01 7.63 -1.24
CA ASP A 31 13.55 7.60 -2.60
C ASP A 31 12.83 8.55 -3.56
N PRO A 32 13.38 9.74 -3.82
CA PRO A 32 12.78 10.71 -4.72
C PRO A 32 12.68 10.21 -6.17
N LEU A 33 13.63 9.38 -6.62
CA LEU A 33 13.63 8.86 -7.99
C LEU A 33 12.55 7.76 -8.17
N LEU A 34 12.37 6.92 -7.17
CA LEU A 34 11.28 5.94 -7.17
C LEU A 34 9.93 6.64 -7.17
N LEU A 35 9.80 7.73 -6.42
CA LEU A 35 8.56 8.54 -6.43
C LEU A 35 8.24 9.08 -7.82
N VAL A 36 9.25 9.55 -8.58
CA VAL A 36 9.08 10.00 -9.98
C VAL A 36 8.55 8.86 -10.85
N VAL A 37 9.17 7.68 -10.79
CA VAL A 37 8.77 6.50 -11.56
C VAL A 37 7.34 6.05 -11.19
N GLN A 38 7.00 6.01 -9.92
CA GLN A 38 5.67 5.62 -9.46
C GLN A 38 4.59 6.66 -9.80
N SER A 39 4.93 7.95 -9.70
CA SER A 39 4.00 9.03 -10.02
C SER A 39 3.69 9.09 -11.52
N ALA A 40 4.67 8.79 -12.37
CA ALA A 40 4.52 8.74 -13.81
C ALA A 40 3.39 7.76 -14.24
N ARG A 41 3.26 6.62 -13.57
CA ARG A 41 2.17 5.65 -13.83
C ARG A 41 0.80 6.11 -13.35
N ARG A 42 0.72 7.04 -12.42
CA ARG A 42 -0.53 7.56 -11.85
C ARG A 42 -1.04 8.80 -12.57
N LEU A 43 -0.32 9.29 -13.57
CA LEU A 43 -0.75 10.42 -14.37
C LEU A 43 -2.10 10.12 -15.06
N PRO A 44 -3.05 11.06 -15.01
CA PRO A 44 -4.28 10.98 -15.79
C PRO A 44 -3.98 10.78 -17.27
N ARG A 45 -4.79 10.00 -17.96
CA ARG A 45 -4.53 9.62 -19.37
C ARG A 45 -4.28 10.82 -20.29
N HIS A 46 -5.00 11.92 -20.09
CA HIS A 46 -4.84 13.14 -20.89
C HIS A 46 -3.50 13.87 -20.66
N LEU A 47 -2.83 13.65 -19.52
CA LEU A 47 -1.52 14.25 -19.22
C LEU A 47 -0.34 13.36 -19.64
N ARG A 48 -0.55 12.07 -19.89
CA ARG A 48 0.54 11.14 -20.23
C ARG A 48 1.25 11.53 -21.52
N THR A 49 0.50 11.83 -22.58
CA THR A 49 1.08 12.20 -23.88
C THR A 49 1.88 13.50 -23.84
N PRO A 50 1.39 14.63 -23.30
CA PRO A 50 2.19 15.85 -23.23
C PRO A 50 3.42 15.70 -22.34
N VAL A 51 3.32 14.99 -21.21
CA VAL A 51 4.46 14.72 -20.31
C VAL A 51 5.49 13.83 -21.01
N ALA A 52 5.07 12.77 -21.69
CA ALA A 52 5.98 11.90 -22.44
C ALA A 52 6.72 12.66 -23.56
N ARG A 53 6.02 13.55 -24.30
CA ARG A 53 6.66 14.40 -25.29
C ARG A 53 7.70 15.34 -24.68
N LEU A 54 7.38 15.94 -23.55
CA LEU A 54 8.31 16.82 -22.82
C LEU A 54 9.58 16.06 -22.38
N ILE A 55 9.42 14.83 -21.85
CA ILE A 55 10.54 13.97 -21.45
C ILE A 55 11.42 13.61 -22.66
N ALA A 56 10.80 13.34 -23.82
CA ALA A 56 11.49 12.93 -25.04
C ALA A 56 12.14 14.09 -25.80
N LEU A 57 11.92 15.36 -25.42
CA LEU A 57 12.51 16.52 -26.08
C LEU A 57 14.03 16.40 -26.18
N GLY A 58 14.56 16.57 -27.40
CA GLY A 58 15.99 16.51 -27.68
C GLY A 58 16.60 15.10 -27.73
N SER A 59 15.77 14.04 -27.67
CA SER A 59 16.22 12.64 -27.77
C SER A 59 15.61 11.87 -28.95
N ALA A 60 15.01 12.55 -29.90
CA ALA A 60 14.33 11.94 -31.04
C ALA A 60 15.29 11.02 -31.84
N GLY A 61 14.89 9.75 -32.00
CA GLY A 61 15.61 8.76 -32.80
C GLY A 61 16.78 8.06 -32.11
N HIS A 62 17.16 8.42 -30.88
CA HIS A 62 18.28 7.78 -30.18
C HIS A 62 17.79 6.93 -28.98
N PRO A 63 18.23 5.67 -28.86
CA PRO A 63 17.93 4.87 -27.68
C PRO A 63 18.58 5.50 -26.43
N GLY A 64 17.86 5.52 -25.32
CA GLY A 64 18.37 6.13 -24.09
C GLY A 64 17.35 6.18 -22.97
N LEU A 65 17.79 6.65 -21.82
CA LEU A 65 16.96 6.75 -20.62
C LEU A 65 15.72 7.65 -20.80
N ARG A 66 15.85 8.79 -21.49
CA ARG A 66 14.73 9.71 -21.73
C ARG A 66 13.64 9.09 -22.61
N PRO A 67 13.94 8.53 -23.80
CA PRO A 67 12.93 7.83 -24.61
C PRO A 67 12.30 6.64 -23.87
N ALA A 68 13.11 5.87 -23.14
CA ALA A 68 12.58 4.76 -22.32
C ALA A 68 11.58 5.25 -21.27
N LEU A 69 11.91 6.32 -20.55
CA LEU A 69 11.02 6.93 -19.55
C LEU A 69 9.76 7.52 -20.21
N ALA A 70 9.86 8.10 -21.39
CA ALA A 70 8.71 8.60 -22.14
C ALA A 70 7.75 7.47 -22.56
N GLN A 71 8.27 6.33 -23.04
CA GLN A 71 7.45 5.15 -23.32
C GLN A 71 6.80 4.58 -22.06
N PHE A 72 7.54 4.54 -20.95
CA PHE A 72 7.00 4.10 -19.68
C PHE A 72 5.82 4.98 -19.21
N VAL A 73 5.94 6.31 -19.31
CA VAL A 73 4.85 7.26 -19.00
C VAL A 73 3.67 7.07 -19.93
N SER A 74 3.92 6.69 -21.19
CA SER A 74 2.90 6.40 -22.21
C SER A 74 2.22 5.03 -22.03
N ASP A 75 2.54 4.28 -20.97
CA ASP A 75 2.01 2.95 -20.67
C ASP A 75 2.43 1.87 -21.70
N ARG A 76 3.66 2.00 -22.22
CA ARG A 76 4.30 1.07 -23.16
C ARG A 76 5.55 0.44 -22.53
N PRO A 77 5.37 -0.53 -21.62
CA PRO A 77 6.49 -1.10 -20.85
C PRO A 77 7.51 -1.85 -21.71
N ASP A 78 7.08 -2.58 -22.74
CA ASP A 78 7.96 -3.36 -23.59
C ASP A 78 8.86 -2.48 -24.47
N ASP A 79 8.29 -1.39 -25.02
CA ASP A 79 9.05 -0.38 -25.76
C ASP A 79 10.07 0.31 -24.84
N ALA A 80 9.66 0.61 -23.59
CA ALA A 80 10.54 1.21 -22.60
C ALA A 80 11.72 0.30 -22.26
N ALA A 81 11.49 -1.00 -22.06
CA ALA A 81 12.53 -1.99 -21.78
C ALA A 81 13.49 -2.12 -22.97
N THR A 82 12.96 -2.18 -24.20
CA THR A 82 13.76 -2.27 -25.42
C THR A 82 14.68 -1.06 -25.60
N LEU A 83 14.13 0.15 -25.41
CA LEU A 83 14.91 1.40 -25.53
C LEU A 83 15.95 1.53 -24.43
N LEU A 84 15.64 1.08 -23.22
CA LEU A 84 16.56 1.10 -22.11
C LEU A 84 17.73 0.13 -22.31
N GLY A 85 17.46 -1.09 -22.81
CA GLY A 85 18.46 -2.11 -23.09
C GLY A 85 19.45 -1.73 -24.23
N ARG A 86 19.01 -0.87 -25.16
CA ARG A 86 19.85 -0.33 -26.21
C ARG A 86 20.55 0.99 -25.85
N ALA A 87 20.30 1.50 -24.63
CA ALA A 87 20.87 2.76 -24.18
C ALA A 87 22.33 2.61 -23.80
N THR A 88 23.13 3.64 -24.08
CA THR A 88 24.46 3.76 -23.47
C THR A 88 24.33 4.03 -21.98
N PRO A 89 25.24 3.48 -21.14
CA PRO A 89 25.20 3.72 -19.71
C PRO A 89 25.21 5.22 -19.38
N PRO A 90 24.28 5.72 -18.55
CA PRO A 90 24.26 7.12 -18.18
C PRO A 90 25.55 7.52 -17.45
N ARG A 91 26.14 8.66 -17.85
CA ARG A 91 27.38 9.16 -17.25
C ARG A 91 27.23 9.59 -15.79
N THR A 92 26.05 10.08 -15.40
CA THR A 92 25.80 10.58 -14.04
C THR A 92 25.31 9.46 -13.12
N ALA A 93 25.63 9.55 -11.82
CA ALA A 93 25.13 8.62 -10.79
C ALA A 93 23.59 8.62 -10.72
N VAL A 94 22.98 9.79 -10.85
CA VAL A 94 21.50 9.95 -10.87
C VAL A 94 20.90 9.23 -12.08
N GLY A 95 21.52 9.40 -13.26
CA GLY A 95 21.06 8.72 -14.48
C GLY A 95 21.15 7.20 -14.37
N ARG A 96 22.27 6.67 -13.87
CA ARG A 96 22.46 5.23 -13.63
C ARG A 96 21.43 4.68 -12.65
N ARG A 97 21.18 5.42 -11.56
CA ARG A 97 20.16 5.04 -10.59
C ARG A 97 18.76 5.03 -11.20
N LEU A 98 18.39 6.07 -11.95
CA LEU A 98 17.08 6.16 -12.59
C LEU A 98 16.88 5.06 -13.64
N ALA A 99 17.90 4.73 -14.43
CA ALA A 99 17.87 3.61 -15.36
C ALA A 99 17.66 2.27 -14.64
N GLY A 100 18.37 2.05 -13.54
CA GLY A 100 18.22 0.86 -12.70
C GLY A 100 16.82 0.75 -12.08
N GLU A 101 16.29 1.83 -11.50
CA GLU A 101 14.94 1.83 -10.92
C GLU A 101 13.86 1.58 -11.98
N LEU A 102 14.01 2.15 -13.18
CA LEU A 102 13.10 1.91 -14.29
C LEU A 102 13.15 0.45 -14.73
N ALA A 103 14.32 -0.15 -14.90
CA ALA A 103 14.49 -1.55 -15.28
C ALA A 103 13.91 -2.51 -14.23
N VAL A 104 14.20 -2.28 -12.94
CA VAL A 104 13.62 -3.04 -11.83
C VAL A 104 12.10 -2.94 -11.85
N HIS A 105 11.55 -1.75 -12.12
CA HIS A 105 10.11 -1.55 -12.18
C HIS A 105 9.46 -2.27 -13.37
N LEU A 106 10.13 -2.27 -14.52
CA LEU A 106 9.71 -3.00 -15.72
C LEU A 106 9.82 -4.54 -15.53
N GLY A 107 10.69 -5.01 -14.65
CA GLY A 107 10.97 -6.43 -14.45
C GLY A 107 12.07 -6.95 -15.35
N HIS A 108 12.85 -6.08 -15.96
CA HIS A 108 13.88 -6.35 -16.95
C HIS A 108 15.26 -5.83 -16.50
N PRO A 109 15.90 -6.45 -15.46
CA PRO A 109 17.21 -6.00 -14.98
C PRO A 109 18.31 -6.16 -16.02
N GLU A 110 18.13 -7.08 -16.98
CA GLU A 110 18.98 -7.25 -18.14
C GLU A 110 19.02 -6.01 -19.05
N SER A 111 17.99 -5.18 -18.97
CA SER A 111 17.93 -3.88 -19.70
C SER A 111 18.71 -2.77 -19.02
N ILE A 112 19.38 -3.03 -17.88
CA ILE A 112 20.18 -2.01 -17.19
C ILE A 112 21.49 -1.80 -17.94
N PRO A 113 21.74 -0.59 -18.48
CA PRO A 113 23.03 -0.29 -19.11
C PRO A 113 24.18 -0.43 -18.10
N GLY A 114 25.11 -1.34 -18.36
CA GLY A 114 26.21 -1.68 -17.44
C GLY A 114 25.88 -2.74 -16.38
N GLY A 115 24.66 -3.31 -16.42
CA GLY A 115 24.21 -4.38 -15.54
C GLY A 115 23.72 -3.90 -14.17
N LEU A 116 23.06 -4.81 -13.44
CA LEU A 116 22.48 -4.52 -12.11
C LEU A 116 23.55 -4.13 -11.08
N THR A 117 24.74 -4.75 -11.14
CA THR A 117 25.84 -4.50 -10.21
C THR A 117 26.43 -3.09 -10.32
N ALA A 118 26.25 -2.41 -11.45
CA ALA A 118 26.61 -1.02 -11.64
C ALA A 118 25.64 -0.03 -10.99
N THR A 119 24.51 -0.52 -10.45
CA THR A 119 23.51 0.31 -9.77
C THR A 119 23.78 0.42 -8.27
N PRO A 120 23.25 1.45 -7.58
CA PRO A 120 23.37 1.56 -6.13
C PRO A 120 22.76 0.35 -5.40
N ALA A 121 23.31 0.01 -4.22
CA ALA A 121 22.87 -1.11 -3.40
C ALA A 121 21.35 -1.09 -3.11
N VAL A 122 20.75 0.09 -2.94
CA VAL A 122 19.31 0.22 -2.73
C VAL A 122 18.47 -0.25 -3.94
N THR A 123 18.95 -0.04 -5.16
CA THR A 123 18.31 -0.53 -6.39
C THR A 123 18.45 -2.05 -6.50
N GLN A 124 19.63 -2.57 -6.19
CA GLN A 124 19.88 -4.02 -6.12
C GLN A 124 18.99 -4.68 -5.04
N ALA A 125 18.84 -4.04 -3.88
CA ALA A 125 17.94 -4.49 -2.82
C ALA A 125 16.47 -4.58 -3.27
N ARG A 126 16.00 -3.62 -4.08
CA ARG A 126 14.64 -3.68 -4.64
C ARG A 126 14.45 -4.82 -5.60
N TRP A 127 15.46 -5.10 -6.41
CA TRP A 127 15.44 -6.26 -7.30
C TRP A 127 15.39 -7.56 -6.53
N ALA A 128 16.28 -7.73 -5.55
CA ALA A 128 16.29 -8.90 -4.68
C ALA A 128 14.94 -9.10 -3.97
N TRP A 129 14.37 -8.02 -3.43
CA TRP A 129 13.04 -8.04 -2.81
C TRP A 129 11.95 -8.46 -3.79
N ARG A 130 11.98 -7.94 -5.02
CA ARG A 130 11.01 -8.31 -6.06
C ARG A 130 11.07 -9.80 -6.38
N ARG A 131 12.26 -10.39 -6.46
CA ARG A 131 12.47 -11.82 -6.72
C ARG A 131 12.17 -12.72 -5.53
N GLY A 132 11.98 -12.16 -4.35
CA GLY A 132 11.70 -12.91 -3.14
C GLY A 132 12.94 -13.25 -2.29
N ASP A 133 14.10 -12.71 -2.64
CA ASP A 133 15.36 -12.88 -1.91
C ASP A 133 15.44 -11.91 -0.73
N ILE A 134 14.58 -12.14 0.28
CA ILE A 134 14.35 -11.21 1.41
C ILE A 134 15.64 -10.88 2.16
N SER A 135 16.46 -11.90 2.46
CA SER A 135 17.69 -11.72 3.24
C SER A 135 18.72 -10.88 2.49
N VAL A 136 18.89 -11.15 1.19
CA VAL A 136 19.79 -10.38 0.31
C VAL A 136 19.30 -8.93 0.19
N ALA A 137 17.97 -8.73 0.04
CA ALA A 137 17.41 -7.39 -0.04
C ALA A 137 17.68 -6.56 1.21
N ILE A 138 17.51 -7.14 2.40
CA ILE A 138 17.77 -6.48 3.69
C ILE A 138 19.24 -6.16 3.85
N GLN A 139 20.14 -7.09 3.54
CA GLN A 139 21.58 -6.90 3.61
C GLN A 139 22.05 -5.75 2.70
N LEU A 140 21.63 -5.75 1.43
CA LEU A 140 21.97 -4.71 0.47
C LEU A 140 21.41 -3.34 0.87
N ALA A 141 20.18 -3.28 1.37
CA ALA A 141 19.59 -2.04 1.87
C ALA A 141 20.36 -1.48 3.08
N GLY A 142 20.80 -2.35 3.99
CA GLY A 142 21.57 -1.96 5.19
C GLY A 142 22.99 -1.49 4.90
N SER A 143 23.54 -1.79 3.73
CA SER A 143 24.94 -1.48 3.39
C SER A 143 25.22 0.00 3.05
N SER A 144 24.20 0.86 3.01
CA SER A 144 24.34 2.28 2.69
C SER A 144 23.44 3.17 3.55
N THR A 145 23.91 4.36 3.89
CA THR A 145 23.13 5.36 4.63
C THR A 145 21.82 5.71 3.92
N ALA A 146 21.85 5.82 2.59
CA ALA A 146 20.66 6.07 1.77
C ALA A 146 19.64 4.91 1.81
N GLY A 147 20.11 3.69 2.07
CA GLY A 147 19.27 2.49 2.17
C GLY A 147 18.68 2.23 3.55
N HIS A 148 19.16 2.88 4.61
CA HIS A 148 18.73 2.55 5.98
C HIS A 148 17.22 2.62 6.21
N ARG A 149 16.54 3.64 5.66
CA ARG A 149 15.09 3.77 5.78
C ARG A 149 14.36 2.65 5.03
N TYR A 150 14.84 2.33 3.85
CA TYR A 150 14.32 1.22 3.07
C TYR A 150 14.58 -0.12 3.75
N GLY A 151 15.78 -0.32 4.30
CA GLY A 151 16.14 -1.51 5.09
C GLY A 151 15.24 -1.70 6.31
N ALA A 152 14.99 -0.65 7.09
CA ALA A 152 14.07 -0.69 8.22
C ALA A 152 12.63 -1.08 7.79
N ARG A 153 12.18 -0.56 6.64
CA ARG A 153 10.90 -0.97 6.05
C ARG A 153 10.90 -2.46 5.69
N LEU A 154 11.95 -2.97 5.03
CA LEU A 154 12.04 -4.39 4.63
C LEU A 154 12.09 -5.32 5.85
N VAL A 155 12.82 -4.95 6.91
CA VAL A 155 12.85 -5.68 8.19
C VAL A 155 11.44 -5.75 8.78
N SER A 156 10.74 -4.63 8.81
CA SER A 156 9.36 -4.55 9.30
C SER A 156 8.38 -5.38 8.45
N GLU A 157 8.49 -5.34 7.12
CA GLU A 157 7.66 -6.18 6.23
C GLU A 157 7.96 -7.67 6.43
N ARG A 158 9.23 -8.07 6.57
CA ARG A 158 9.61 -9.44 6.87
C ARG A 158 9.04 -9.91 8.21
N ALA A 159 9.10 -9.06 9.24
CA ALA A 159 8.55 -9.40 10.55
C ALA A 159 7.05 -9.72 10.46
N MET A 160 6.28 -8.89 9.73
CA MET A 160 4.84 -9.11 9.54
C MET A 160 4.51 -10.43 8.80
N MET A 161 5.40 -10.87 7.91
CA MET A 161 5.23 -12.12 7.16
C MET A 161 5.53 -13.37 7.99
N GLN A 162 6.23 -13.24 9.13
CA GLN A 162 6.58 -14.41 9.95
C GLN A 162 5.32 -15.09 10.50
N PRO A 163 5.24 -16.44 10.44
CA PRO A 163 4.22 -17.18 11.16
C PRO A 163 4.26 -16.81 12.65
N GLY A 164 3.09 -16.65 13.27
CA GLY A 164 3.00 -16.27 14.69
C GLY A 164 3.26 -14.80 15.00
N PHE A 165 3.67 -13.96 14.03
CA PHE A 165 3.77 -12.52 14.29
C PHE A 165 2.40 -11.94 14.63
N ARG A 166 2.35 -11.21 15.74
CA ARG A 166 1.16 -10.49 16.23
C ARG A 166 1.51 -9.05 16.55
N LEU A 167 0.54 -8.16 16.33
CA LEU A 167 0.65 -6.79 16.82
C LEU A 167 0.43 -6.76 18.34
N PRO A 168 1.05 -5.81 19.07
CA PRO A 168 0.74 -5.57 20.47
C PRO A 168 -0.77 -5.35 20.66
N SER A 169 -1.30 -5.88 21.75
CA SER A 169 -2.66 -5.63 22.23
C SER A 169 -2.59 -5.12 23.65
N ASN A 170 -3.40 -4.15 23.99
CA ASN A 170 -3.58 -3.71 25.37
C ASN A 170 -4.71 -4.53 25.97
N GLU A 171 -4.40 -5.63 26.66
CA GLU A 171 -5.39 -6.40 27.40
C GLU A 171 -6.05 -5.49 28.46
N GLY A 172 -7.38 -5.47 28.50
CA GLY A 172 -8.12 -4.63 29.43
C GLY A 172 -8.15 -3.15 29.05
N HIS A 173 -8.50 -2.84 27.81
CA HIS A 173 -8.67 -1.46 27.34
C HIS A 173 -9.61 -0.67 28.26
N ALA A 174 -9.05 0.29 28.98
CA ALA A 174 -9.79 1.06 29.98
C ALA A 174 -10.95 1.81 29.33
N GLY A 175 -12.17 1.61 29.84
CA GLY A 175 -13.40 2.23 29.30
C GLY A 175 -14.12 1.43 28.23
N TRP A 176 -13.60 0.26 27.83
CA TRP A 176 -14.36 -0.62 26.94
C TRP A 176 -15.49 -1.32 27.68
N GLU A 177 -16.70 -1.06 27.24
CA GLU A 177 -17.89 -1.80 27.65
C GLU A 177 -18.50 -2.48 26.42
N PRO A 178 -18.70 -3.81 26.45
CA PRO A 178 -19.42 -4.51 25.37
C PRO A 178 -20.81 -3.91 25.17
N ALA A 179 -21.37 -4.12 23.98
CA ALA A 179 -22.77 -3.78 23.72
C ALA A 179 -23.67 -4.38 24.83
N ARG A 180 -24.68 -3.64 25.25
CA ARG A 180 -25.61 -4.09 26.32
C ARG A 180 -26.20 -5.46 25.96
N ARG A 181 -26.38 -6.32 26.97
CA ARG A 181 -27.09 -7.61 26.78
C ARG A 181 -28.47 -7.33 26.15
N GLY A 182 -28.76 -8.01 25.02
CA GLY A 182 -29.97 -7.79 24.24
C GLY A 182 -29.84 -6.74 23.12
N ALA A 183 -28.73 -6.02 23.00
CA ALA A 183 -28.46 -5.29 21.79
C ALA A 183 -28.30 -6.28 20.62
N GLY A 184 -28.83 -5.94 19.46
CA GLY A 184 -28.71 -6.75 18.25
C GLY A 184 -27.24 -6.91 17.83
N PRO A 185 -26.95 -7.84 16.89
CA PRO A 185 -25.60 -8.05 16.41
C PRO A 185 -25.05 -6.80 15.68
N ARG A 186 -23.79 -6.46 15.95
CA ARG A 186 -23.10 -5.28 15.39
C ARG A 186 -21.74 -5.69 14.83
N ALA A 187 -21.56 -5.58 13.53
CA ALA A 187 -20.33 -6.01 12.86
C ALA A 187 -19.48 -4.82 12.40
N LEU A 188 -18.24 -4.72 12.87
CA LEU A 188 -17.26 -3.76 12.39
C LEU A 188 -16.32 -4.44 11.39
N HIS A 189 -16.31 -3.94 10.15
CA HIS A 189 -15.46 -4.48 9.09
C HIS A 189 -14.19 -3.66 8.89
N VAL A 190 -13.02 -4.31 8.91
CA VAL A 190 -11.73 -3.69 8.60
C VAL A 190 -11.38 -3.98 7.15
N LEU A 191 -11.30 -2.93 6.32
CA LEU A 191 -11.13 -3.02 4.87
C LEU A 191 -9.90 -2.24 4.38
N THR A 192 -9.28 -2.72 3.31
CA THR A 192 -8.20 -1.98 2.66
C THR A 192 -8.72 -0.74 1.91
N ASN A 193 -9.71 -0.94 1.04
CA ASN A 193 -10.35 0.09 0.23
C ASN A 193 -11.87 -0.12 0.24
N SER A 194 -12.64 0.90 -0.17
CA SER A 194 -14.10 0.77 -0.24
C SER A 194 -14.72 1.74 -1.26
N LEU A 195 -16.01 1.57 -1.51
CA LEU A 195 -16.84 2.58 -2.16
C LEU A 195 -16.90 3.87 -1.27
N PRO A 196 -17.19 5.03 -1.88
CA PRO A 196 -17.35 5.30 -3.31
C PRO A 196 -16.01 5.55 -4.03
N HIS A 197 -14.87 5.54 -3.34
CA HIS A 197 -13.60 6.03 -3.86
C HIS A 197 -12.81 5.00 -4.69
N THR A 198 -13.06 3.72 -4.48
CA THR A 198 -12.46 2.62 -5.24
C THR A 198 -13.56 1.66 -5.66
N SER A 199 -13.64 1.35 -6.96
CA SER A 199 -14.49 0.31 -7.52
C SER A 199 -13.60 -0.83 -8.03
N SER A 200 -13.67 -1.97 -7.36
CA SER A 200 -12.93 -3.20 -7.71
C SER A 200 -13.77 -4.41 -7.27
N GLY A 201 -13.47 -5.59 -7.76
CA GLY A 201 -14.16 -6.82 -7.34
C GLY A 201 -14.20 -6.99 -5.82
N TYR A 202 -13.10 -6.68 -5.13
CA TYR A 202 -13.02 -6.73 -3.66
C TYR A 202 -13.96 -5.72 -2.98
N THR A 203 -13.98 -4.47 -3.46
CA THR A 203 -14.80 -3.41 -2.84
C THR A 203 -16.28 -3.60 -3.11
N ILE A 204 -16.65 -4.04 -4.31
CA ILE A 204 -18.03 -4.36 -4.68
C ILE A 204 -18.54 -5.53 -3.85
N ARG A 205 -17.76 -6.61 -3.74
CA ARG A 205 -18.13 -7.78 -2.92
C ARG A 205 -18.25 -7.42 -1.44
N SER A 206 -17.31 -6.66 -0.88
CA SER A 206 -17.40 -6.20 0.52
C SER A 206 -18.66 -5.37 0.74
N HIS A 207 -18.99 -4.46 -0.18
CA HIS A 207 -20.19 -3.65 -0.10
C HIS A 207 -21.48 -4.48 -0.17
N ALA A 208 -21.52 -5.47 -1.06
CA ALA A 208 -22.67 -6.39 -1.17
C ALA A 208 -22.88 -7.20 0.13
N VAL A 209 -21.80 -7.69 0.76
CA VAL A 209 -21.87 -8.38 2.05
C VAL A 209 -22.39 -7.46 3.15
N LEU A 210 -21.89 -6.22 3.25
CA LEU A 210 -22.35 -5.24 4.23
C LEU A 210 -23.82 -4.89 4.06
N ARG A 211 -24.30 -4.74 2.83
CA ARG A 211 -25.72 -4.52 2.53
C ARG A 211 -26.58 -5.72 2.89
N ALA A 212 -26.12 -6.93 2.62
CA ALA A 212 -26.84 -8.14 3.01
C ALA A 212 -26.99 -8.25 4.54
N LEU A 213 -25.94 -7.95 5.29
CA LEU A 213 -25.98 -7.92 6.76
C LEU A 213 -26.98 -6.87 7.27
N LEU A 214 -27.02 -5.67 6.68
CA LEU A 214 -28.03 -4.66 7.01
C LEU A 214 -29.46 -5.14 6.75
N ALA A 215 -29.67 -5.85 5.63
CA ALA A 215 -31.00 -6.40 5.30
C ALA A 215 -31.47 -7.47 6.29
N GLU A 216 -30.52 -8.18 6.92
CA GLU A 216 -30.80 -9.16 7.99
C GLU A 216 -30.86 -8.50 9.38
N GLY A 217 -30.92 -7.17 9.48
CA GLY A 217 -31.05 -6.44 10.75
C GLY A 217 -29.75 -6.36 11.56
N ILE A 218 -28.61 -6.68 10.99
CA ILE A 218 -27.31 -6.55 11.63
C ILE A 218 -26.78 -5.12 11.39
N GLU A 219 -26.50 -4.39 12.45
CA GLU A 219 -25.84 -3.09 12.30
C GLU A 219 -24.40 -3.27 11.80
N VAL A 220 -24.01 -2.49 10.79
CA VAL A 220 -22.67 -2.59 10.23
C VAL A 220 -22.02 -1.22 10.07
N GLU A 221 -20.74 -1.16 10.40
CA GLU A 221 -19.83 -0.10 9.97
C GLU A 221 -18.57 -0.72 9.36
N ALA A 222 -17.92 0.04 8.49
CA ALA A 222 -16.63 -0.36 7.94
C ALA A 222 -15.59 0.72 8.18
N VAL A 223 -14.38 0.32 8.56
CA VAL A 223 -13.21 1.17 8.69
C VAL A 223 -12.22 0.83 7.59
N THR A 224 -11.58 1.84 7.00
CA THR A 224 -10.60 1.63 5.94
C THR A 224 -9.20 1.96 6.42
N ARG A 225 -8.19 1.35 5.77
CA ARG A 225 -6.78 1.55 6.12
C ARG A 225 -6.42 3.03 6.27
N ILE A 226 -5.41 3.27 7.09
CA ILE A 226 -4.91 4.61 7.39
C ILE A 226 -4.58 5.41 6.12
N GLY A 227 -5.02 6.67 6.08
CA GLY A 227 -4.80 7.61 4.99
C GLY A 227 -5.69 7.40 3.76
N TYR A 228 -6.45 6.29 3.66
CA TYR A 228 -7.39 6.10 2.56
C TYR A 228 -8.67 6.93 2.79
N PRO A 229 -9.23 7.58 1.76
CA PRO A 229 -8.84 7.55 0.34
C PRO A 229 -7.92 8.70 -0.10
N VAL A 230 -7.47 9.54 0.83
CA VAL A 230 -6.60 10.70 0.55
C VAL A 230 -5.32 10.26 -0.17
N THR A 231 -4.65 9.22 0.33
CA THR A 231 -3.39 8.68 -0.24
C THR A 231 -3.53 8.03 -1.63
N VAL A 232 -4.76 7.82 -2.09
CA VAL A 232 -5.03 7.37 -3.47
C VAL A 232 -5.56 8.47 -4.38
N GLY A 233 -5.33 9.74 -4.02
CA GLY A 233 -5.63 10.90 -4.86
C GLY A 233 -7.01 11.50 -4.64
N ARG A 234 -7.61 11.34 -3.45
CA ARG A 234 -8.90 11.94 -3.08
C ARG A 234 -8.74 12.95 -1.94
N PRO A 235 -8.09 14.12 -2.17
CA PRO A 235 -7.80 15.09 -1.11
C PRO A 235 -9.03 15.71 -0.45
N LEU A 236 -10.18 15.68 -1.11
CA LEU A 236 -11.43 16.24 -0.60
C LEU A 236 -12.27 15.22 0.19
N ALA A 237 -11.73 14.02 0.46
CA ALA A 237 -12.45 12.97 1.18
C ALA A 237 -12.93 13.43 2.57
N ARG A 238 -14.09 12.92 2.96
CA ARG A 238 -14.67 13.11 4.29
C ARG A 238 -14.14 12.05 5.26
N ALA A 239 -14.31 12.28 6.55
CA ALA A 239 -14.01 11.28 7.58
C ALA A 239 -15.00 10.11 7.56
N VAL A 240 -16.21 10.33 7.04
CA VAL A 240 -17.27 9.33 6.92
C VAL A 240 -17.93 9.50 5.57
N ASP A 241 -18.14 8.39 4.87
CA ASP A 241 -19.00 8.28 3.70
C ASP A 241 -20.15 7.30 4.01
N VAL A 242 -21.33 7.57 3.48
CA VAL A 242 -22.46 6.65 3.52
C VAL A 242 -22.85 6.27 2.10
N VAL A 243 -22.87 4.97 1.80
CA VAL A 243 -23.24 4.43 0.48
C VAL A 243 -24.27 3.34 0.71
N ASP A 244 -25.45 3.47 0.16
CA ASP A 244 -26.56 2.51 0.29
C ASP A 244 -26.83 2.08 1.76
N GLY A 245 -26.80 3.04 2.69
CA GLY A 245 -26.97 2.81 4.13
C GLY A 245 -25.72 2.32 4.87
N VAL A 246 -24.68 1.87 4.17
CA VAL A 246 -23.44 1.42 4.78
C VAL A 246 -22.55 2.62 5.13
N ARG A 247 -22.13 2.71 6.39
CA ARG A 247 -21.25 3.75 6.90
C ARG A 247 -19.79 3.32 6.81
N TYR A 248 -18.97 4.10 6.09
CA TYR A 248 -17.54 3.89 5.93
C TYR A 248 -16.74 4.96 6.69
N ARG A 249 -16.07 4.57 7.75
CA ARG A 249 -15.17 5.44 8.51
C ARG A 249 -13.77 5.48 7.88
N ARG A 250 -13.21 6.68 7.79
CA ARG A 250 -11.88 6.93 7.20
C ARG A 250 -10.89 7.27 8.29
N VAL A 251 -9.83 6.49 8.39
CA VAL A 251 -8.73 6.78 9.31
C VAL A 251 -7.81 7.81 8.65
N LEU A 252 -8.10 9.08 8.87
CA LEU A 252 -7.36 10.24 8.33
C LEU A 252 -6.48 10.84 9.43
N ALA A 253 -5.47 10.08 9.86
CA ALA A 253 -4.50 10.53 10.85
C ALA A 253 -3.58 11.64 10.29
N ASP A 254 -3.01 12.46 11.15
CA ASP A 254 -2.15 13.60 10.79
C ASP A 254 -0.80 13.20 10.14
N GLY A 255 -0.54 11.92 10.00
CA GLY A 255 0.61 11.35 9.31
C GLY A 255 0.65 9.84 9.47
N ALA A 256 1.20 9.14 8.48
CA ALA A 256 1.48 7.73 8.59
C ALA A 256 2.85 7.50 9.25
N ALA A 257 2.94 6.53 10.15
CA ALA A 257 4.20 6.09 10.74
C ALA A 257 5.20 5.58 9.68
N ARG A 258 6.46 5.49 10.05
CA ARG A 258 7.55 5.24 9.10
C ARG A 258 7.56 3.79 8.59
N THR A 259 7.40 2.83 9.49
CA THR A 259 7.46 1.42 9.13
C THR A 259 6.06 0.82 8.94
N PRO A 260 5.93 -0.28 8.17
CA PRO A 260 4.67 -1.01 8.03
C PRO A 260 4.06 -1.45 9.36
N VAL A 261 4.85 -2.00 10.29
CA VAL A 261 4.37 -2.42 11.62
C VAL A 261 3.81 -1.24 12.41
N GLU A 262 4.54 -0.14 12.50
CA GLU A 262 4.07 1.08 13.19
C GLU A 262 2.76 1.62 12.58
N ARG A 263 2.61 1.55 11.25
CA ARG A 263 1.35 1.94 10.58
C ARG A 263 0.18 1.04 10.96
N LEU A 264 0.42 -0.27 11.11
CA LEU A 264 -0.62 -1.17 11.60
C LEU A 264 -0.95 -0.92 13.08
N GLN A 265 0.04 -0.59 13.91
CA GLN A 265 -0.20 -0.17 15.31
C GLN A 265 -1.04 1.11 15.38
N GLN A 266 -0.75 2.11 14.53
CA GLN A 266 -1.62 3.30 14.41
C GLN A 266 -3.05 2.92 13.98
N MET A 267 -3.18 1.96 13.05
CA MET A 267 -4.48 1.48 12.59
C MET A 267 -5.24 0.78 13.73
N VAL A 268 -4.55 -0.02 14.55
CA VAL A 268 -5.15 -0.64 15.75
C VAL A 268 -5.71 0.44 16.68
N ALA A 269 -4.91 1.44 17.05
CA ALA A 269 -5.33 2.51 17.95
C ALA A 269 -6.57 3.26 17.42
N GLN A 270 -6.58 3.61 16.14
CA GLN A 270 -7.72 4.30 15.52
C GLN A 270 -8.95 3.40 15.40
N THR A 271 -8.77 2.10 15.17
CA THR A 271 -9.88 1.15 15.09
C THR A 271 -10.49 0.91 16.47
N LEU A 272 -9.69 0.92 17.54
CA LEU A 272 -10.18 0.87 18.93
C LEU A 272 -11.07 2.07 19.24
N THR A 273 -10.66 3.30 18.92
CA THR A 273 -11.49 4.49 19.10
C THR A 273 -12.82 4.39 18.33
N ILE A 274 -12.80 3.85 17.11
CA ILE A 274 -14.02 3.62 16.33
C ILE A 274 -14.90 2.53 16.98
N ALA A 275 -14.27 1.48 17.52
CA ALA A 275 -14.98 0.40 18.18
C ALA A 275 -15.66 0.88 19.49
N GLU A 276 -15.03 1.78 20.26
CA GLU A 276 -15.62 2.41 21.44
C GLU A 276 -16.92 3.16 21.11
N ASP A 277 -16.95 3.87 19.99
CA ASP A 277 -18.11 4.61 19.52
C ASP A 277 -19.19 3.66 18.94
N PHE A 278 -18.79 2.74 18.08
CA PHE A 278 -19.71 1.82 17.40
C PHE A 278 -20.16 0.65 18.28
N ARG A 279 -19.36 0.20 19.23
CA ARG A 279 -19.60 -0.96 20.14
C ARG A 279 -19.94 -2.25 19.38
N PRO A 280 -19.03 -2.76 18.54
CA PRO A 280 -19.26 -3.99 17.80
C PRO A 280 -19.39 -5.21 18.73
N THR A 281 -20.14 -6.22 18.27
CA THR A 281 -20.20 -7.55 18.91
C THR A 281 -19.31 -8.56 18.20
N VAL A 282 -18.90 -8.26 16.96
CA VAL A 282 -17.99 -9.07 16.14
C VAL A 282 -17.17 -8.17 15.25
N LEU A 283 -15.92 -8.56 15.01
CA LEU A 283 -15.05 -7.93 14.02
C LEU A 283 -14.95 -8.83 12.78
N HIS A 284 -14.90 -8.21 11.61
CA HIS A 284 -14.73 -8.94 10.35
C HIS A 284 -13.67 -8.26 9.48
N THR A 285 -12.87 -9.06 8.80
CA THR A 285 -11.94 -8.55 7.80
C THR A 285 -11.76 -9.51 6.64
N THR A 286 -11.14 -9.00 5.58
CA THR A 286 -10.85 -9.77 4.37
C THR A 286 -9.38 -9.69 4.02
N THR A 287 -8.91 -10.58 3.14
CA THR A 287 -7.54 -10.53 2.60
C THR A 287 -7.11 -9.07 2.33
N ASN A 288 -5.91 -8.56 2.79
CA ASN A 288 -4.77 -9.41 3.10
C ASN A 288 -4.52 -9.55 4.63
N TYR A 289 -3.54 -10.34 4.99
CA TYR A 289 -3.11 -10.59 6.37
C TYR A 289 -2.82 -9.31 7.18
N SER A 290 -2.46 -8.20 6.55
CA SER A 290 -2.26 -6.92 7.26
C SER A 290 -3.54 -6.45 7.94
N ASN A 291 -4.70 -6.63 7.29
CA ASN A 291 -5.99 -6.33 7.90
C ASN A 291 -6.29 -7.33 9.03
N ALA A 292 -5.95 -8.62 8.83
CA ALA A 292 -6.13 -9.65 9.85
C ALA A 292 -5.32 -9.35 11.12
N LEU A 293 -4.05 -8.92 10.98
CA LEU A 293 -3.21 -8.49 12.11
C LEU A 293 -3.84 -7.35 12.91
N VAL A 294 -4.41 -6.36 12.24
CA VAL A 294 -5.11 -5.24 12.91
C VAL A 294 -6.37 -5.75 13.60
N THR A 295 -7.19 -6.52 12.89
CA THR A 295 -8.47 -7.02 13.41
C THR A 295 -8.24 -7.95 14.60
N GLU A 296 -7.25 -8.85 14.53
CA GLU A 296 -6.87 -9.73 15.63
C GLU A 296 -6.42 -8.95 16.87
N ALA A 297 -5.56 -7.93 16.69
CA ALA A 297 -5.09 -7.11 17.81
C ALA A 297 -6.23 -6.35 18.48
N VAL A 298 -7.15 -5.78 17.72
CA VAL A 298 -8.37 -5.12 18.24
C VAL A 298 -9.27 -6.14 18.94
N ALA A 299 -9.50 -7.31 18.32
CA ALA A 299 -10.32 -8.38 18.89
C ALA A 299 -9.78 -8.87 20.25
N ARG A 300 -8.47 -9.09 20.37
CA ARG A 300 -7.84 -9.47 21.63
C ARG A 300 -7.95 -8.39 22.70
N THR A 301 -7.75 -7.12 22.30
CA THR A 301 -7.87 -5.98 23.23
C THR A 301 -9.27 -5.86 23.82
N LEU A 302 -10.31 -6.09 22.99
CA LEU A 302 -11.71 -5.92 23.37
C LEU A 302 -12.41 -7.22 23.82
N GLY A 303 -11.74 -8.37 23.73
CA GLY A 303 -12.33 -9.68 24.04
C GLY A 303 -13.46 -10.08 23.07
N LEU A 304 -13.38 -9.66 21.81
CA LEU A 304 -14.41 -9.91 20.81
C LEU A 304 -14.08 -11.09 19.88
N PRO A 305 -15.07 -11.83 19.40
CA PRO A 305 -14.89 -12.75 18.29
C PRO A 305 -14.59 -11.99 17.00
N TRP A 306 -13.84 -12.64 16.10
CA TRP A 306 -13.52 -12.06 14.80
C TRP A 306 -13.47 -13.10 13.70
N VAL A 307 -13.68 -12.64 12.46
CA VAL A 307 -13.71 -13.46 11.25
C VAL A 307 -12.69 -12.90 10.24
N TYR A 308 -11.90 -13.79 9.66
CA TYR A 308 -11.03 -13.49 8.53
C TYR A 308 -11.50 -14.22 7.28
N GLU A 309 -12.03 -13.49 6.30
CA GLU A 309 -12.43 -14.02 5.01
C GLU A 309 -11.26 -14.03 4.03
N VAL A 310 -10.67 -15.18 3.77
CA VAL A 310 -9.61 -15.34 2.77
C VAL A 310 -10.22 -15.31 1.38
N ARG A 311 -9.91 -14.27 0.61
CA ARG A 311 -10.44 -14.05 -0.76
C ARG A 311 -9.42 -14.28 -1.86
N GLY A 312 -8.17 -14.49 -1.53
CA GLY A 312 -7.09 -14.68 -2.49
C GLY A 312 -5.84 -15.21 -1.85
N GLN A 313 -4.99 -15.82 -2.65
CA GLN A 313 -3.72 -16.38 -2.23
C GLN A 313 -2.61 -15.41 -2.60
N LEU A 314 -2.02 -14.74 -1.60
CA LEU A 314 -1.03 -13.68 -1.81
C LEU A 314 0.24 -14.21 -2.47
N GLU A 315 0.69 -15.39 -2.09
CA GLU A 315 1.84 -16.06 -2.68
C GLU A 315 1.67 -16.29 -4.18
N ARG A 316 0.47 -16.71 -4.60
CA ARG A 316 0.18 -16.94 -6.03
C ARG A 316 0.04 -15.65 -6.79
N THR A 317 -0.61 -14.65 -6.19
CA THR A 317 -0.75 -13.31 -6.78
C THR A 317 0.62 -12.66 -6.99
N TRP A 318 1.50 -12.76 -5.99
CA TRP A 318 2.87 -12.29 -6.11
C TRP A 318 3.65 -13.05 -7.17
N LEU A 319 3.58 -14.40 -7.16
CA LEU A 319 4.26 -15.25 -8.14
C LEU A 319 3.82 -14.92 -9.58
N ALA A 320 2.52 -14.72 -9.80
CA ALA A 320 1.98 -14.33 -11.10
C ALA A 320 2.47 -12.96 -11.59
N SER A 321 2.88 -12.07 -10.68
CA SER A 321 3.45 -10.76 -11.00
C SER A 321 4.92 -10.81 -11.47
N LEU A 322 5.59 -11.96 -11.31
CA LEU A 322 6.94 -12.16 -11.80
C LEU A 322 6.95 -12.50 -13.29
N PRO A 323 8.02 -12.13 -14.02
CA PRO A 323 8.27 -12.65 -15.36
C PRO A 323 8.18 -14.18 -15.41
N VAL A 324 7.71 -14.74 -16.51
CA VAL A 324 7.49 -16.20 -16.63
C VAL A 324 8.74 -17.00 -16.29
N GLY A 325 9.92 -16.55 -16.77
CA GLY A 325 11.21 -17.19 -16.49
C GLY A 325 11.64 -17.17 -15.03
N ASP A 326 11.15 -16.22 -14.23
CA ASP A 326 11.51 -16.08 -12.81
C ASP A 326 10.56 -16.83 -11.86
N ARG A 327 9.42 -17.35 -12.36
CA ARG A 327 8.39 -17.94 -11.51
C ARG A 327 8.84 -19.20 -10.79
N ALA A 328 9.65 -20.05 -11.43
CA ALA A 328 10.18 -21.26 -10.80
C ALA A 328 11.07 -20.91 -9.60
N ALA A 329 12.01 -19.97 -9.77
CA ALA A 329 12.85 -19.48 -8.69
C ALA A 329 12.01 -18.74 -7.63
N GLY A 330 11.02 -17.96 -8.04
CA GLY A 330 10.08 -17.28 -7.15
C GLY A 330 9.31 -18.25 -6.25
N ALA A 331 8.82 -19.36 -6.79
CA ALA A 331 8.10 -20.40 -6.04
C ALA A 331 8.99 -21.08 -4.97
N ALA A 332 10.30 -21.15 -5.21
CA ALA A 332 11.29 -21.66 -4.24
C ALA A 332 11.79 -20.60 -3.25
N SER A 333 11.37 -19.35 -3.38
CA SER A 333 11.89 -18.24 -2.57
C SER A 333 11.31 -18.21 -1.14
N ALA A 334 12.08 -17.59 -0.22
CA ALA A 334 11.62 -17.35 1.14
C ALA A 334 10.33 -16.50 1.21
N ARG A 335 10.15 -15.57 0.28
CA ARG A 335 8.94 -14.75 0.21
C ARG A 335 7.69 -15.57 -0.09
N TYR A 336 7.77 -16.49 -1.04
CA TYR A 336 6.66 -17.39 -1.37
C TYR A 336 6.27 -18.25 -0.17
N ALA A 337 7.27 -18.86 0.48
CA ALA A 337 7.05 -19.70 1.66
C ALA A 337 6.40 -18.91 2.81
N LEU A 338 6.89 -17.70 3.11
CA LEU A 338 6.35 -16.85 4.17
C LEU A 338 4.92 -16.38 3.86
N LEU A 339 4.65 -15.92 2.64
CA LEU A 339 3.30 -15.49 2.24
C LEU A 339 2.31 -16.64 2.33
N ARG A 340 2.70 -17.85 1.86
CA ARG A 340 1.87 -19.04 1.96
C ARG A 340 1.57 -19.41 3.40
N ALA A 341 2.60 -19.51 4.25
CA ALA A 341 2.45 -19.85 5.66
C ALA A 341 1.67 -18.81 6.48
N LYS A 342 1.55 -17.57 5.99
CA LYS A 342 0.83 -16.50 6.67
C LYS A 342 -0.68 -16.54 6.42
N GLU A 343 -1.12 -17.10 5.30
CA GLU A 343 -2.54 -17.18 4.92
C GLU A 343 -3.15 -18.57 5.18
N THR A 344 -2.35 -19.55 5.63
CA THR A 344 -2.80 -20.87 6.09
C THR A 344 -2.90 -20.91 7.61
#